data_3b901f5b95dce13d3ace9cafae2b631b
#
_entry.id   3b901f5b95dce13d3ace9cafae2b631b
#
_cell.length_a   1.000
_cell.length_b   1.000
_cell.length_c   1.000
_cell.angle_alpha   90.00
_cell.angle_beta   90.00
_cell.angle_gamma   90.00
#
_symmetry.space_group_name_H-M   'P 1'
#
loop_
_entity.id
_entity.type
_entity.pdbx_description
1 polymer ?
#
loop_
_entity_poly.entity_id
_entity_poly.type
_entity_poly.pdbx_seq_one_letter_code
_entity_poly.pdbx_strand_id
1 'polypeptide(L)'
;MKNEQKWLLQEMYNEGYRDIKIEGVYAFFVNPTFIENGGNFKIRDHTPRIPCKVLGLNPNTRKYSIASLLGIVEWEKVPVDTPVIVKAAFGKNRNLYFAEHKNGFIHCFTNGQTSWSREDKQYWCYPKCDVLLAERALNECD
;
A
#
# COMPACT_ATOMS: atom_id res chain seq x y z
N MET A 1 -5.18 4.92 13.93
CA MET A 1 -6.36 5.50 13.24
C MET A 1 -7.62 4.79 13.73
N LYS A 2 -8.68 5.53 13.99
CA LYS A 2 -9.96 4.98 14.48
C LYS A 2 -10.70 4.23 13.38
N ASN A 3 -11.58 3.30 13.78
CA ASN A 3 -12.33 2.47 12.82
C ASN A 3 -13.17 3.28 11.82
N GLU A 4 -13.81 4.36 12.29
CA GLU A 4 -14.62 5.23 11.44
C GLU A 4 -13.78 5.94 10.38
N GLN A 5 -12.56 6.34 10.75
CA GLN A 5 -11.62 6.97 9.83
C GLN A 5 -11.16 5.97 8.76
N LYS A 6 -10.85 4.74 9.16
CA LYS A 6 -10.48 3.66 8.23
C LYS A 6 -11.62 3.33 7.29
N TRP A 7 -12.85 3.27 7.81
CA TRP A 7 -14.03 2.99 6.99
C TRP A 7 -14.19 4.04 5.88
N LEU A 8 -14.08 5.33 6.23
CA LEU A 8 -14.20 6.40 5.25
C LEU A 8 -13.11 6.30 4.18
N LEU A 9 -11.87 6.06 4.58
CA LEU A 9 -10.76 5.91 3.63
C LEU A 9 -10.96 4.69 2.73
N GLN A 10 -11.48 3.59 3.26
CA GLN A 10 -11.78 2.39 2.47
C GLN A 10 -12.85 2.67 1.42
N GLU A 11 -13.92 3.39 1.80
CA GLU A 11 -14.98 3.78 0.86
C GLU A 11 -14.41 4.66 -0.25
N MET A 12 -13.59 5.64 0.08
CA MET A 12 -12.96 6.49 -0.92
C MET A 12 -12.03 5.71 -1.83
N TYR A 13 -11.26 4.77 -1.27
CA TYR A 13 -10.40 3.89 -2.06
C TYR A 13 -11.21 3.03 -3.04
N ASN A 14 -12.33 2.48 -2.59
CA ASN A 14 -13.22 1.66 -3.43
C ASN A 14 -13.82 2.46 -4.58
N GLU A 15 -14.02 3.76 -4.40
CA GLU A 15 -14.52 4.67 -5.45
C GLU A 15 -13.44 5.14 -6.43
N GLY A 16 -12.19 4.75 -6.22
CA GLY A 16 -11.09 5.06 -7.13
C GLY A 16 -10.13 6.14 -6.64
N TYR A 17 -10.37 6.73 -5.47
CA TYR A 17 -9.44 7.70 -4.89
C TYR A 17 -8.19 7.00 -4.37
N ARG A 18 -7.02 7.57 -4.62
CA ARG A 18 -5.74 6.94 -4.27
C ARG A 18 -4.87 7.78 -3.35
N ASP A 19 -4.95 9.09 -3.48
CA ASP A 19 -4.12 10.02 -2.72
C ASP A 19 -4.95 11.06 -2.00
N ILE A 20 -4.34 11.68 -0.99
CA ILE A 20 -4.88 12.81 -0.27
C ILE A 20 -3.88 13.94 -0.38
N LYS A 21 -4.32 15.11 -0.86
CA LYS A 21 -3.53 16.33 -0.89
C LYS A 21 -3.98 17.25 0.23
N ILE A 22 -3.03 17.74 1.02
CA ILE A 22 -3.32 18.64 2.14
C ILE A 22 -3.12 20.10 1.68
N GLU A 23 -4.14 20.92 1.86
CA GLU A 23 -4.04 22.36 1.72
C GLU A 23 -4.73 23.05 2.89
N GLY A 24 -3.97 23.89 3.61
CA GLY A 24 -4.45 24.51 4.83
C GLY A 24 -4.78 23.44 5.88
N VAL A 25 -6.03 23.41 6.33
CA VAL A 25 -6.53 22.45 7.33
C VAL A 25 -7.40 21.35 6.69
N TYR A 26 -7.46 21.29 5.36
CA TYR A 26 -8.33 20.35 4.64
C TYR A 26 -7.53 19.29 3.91
N ALA A 27 -8.06 18.06 3.94
CA ALA A 27 -7.60 16.93 3.15
C ALA A 27 -8.49 16.78 1.91
N PHE A 28 -7.89 16.89 0.72
CA PHE A 28 -8.59 16.76 -0.56
C PHE A 28 -8.29 15.38 -1.15
N PHE A 29 -9.35 14.65 -1.52
CA PHE A 29 -9.22 13.32 -2.10
C PHE A 29 -8.92 13.41 -3.59
N VAL A 30 -7.88 12.71 -4.03
CA VAL A 30 -7.39 12.74 -5.41
C VAL A 30 -7.71 11.43 -6.10
N ASN A 31 -8.44 11.49 -7.20
CA ASN A 31 -8.70 10.35 -8.06
C ASN A 31 -7.84 10.48 -9.33
N PRO A 32 -6.91 9.54 -9.59
CA PRO A 32 -6.01 9.63 -10.75
C PRO A 32 -6.72 9.72 -12.11
N THR A 33 -7.96 9.21 -12.22
CA THR A 33 -8.71 9.28 -13.47
C THR A 33 -9.11 10.71 -13.86
N PHE A 34 -9.07 11.65 -12.92
CA PHE A 34 -9.38 13.06 -13.16
C PHE A 34 -8.14 13.92 -13.39
N ILE A 35 -6.96 13.29 -13.46
CA ILE A 35 -5.70 13.99 -13.80
C ILE A 35 -5.47 13.85 -15.29
N GLU A 36 -5.47 14.99 -16.00
CA GLU A 36 -5.26 15.01 -17.46
C GLU A 36 -3.77 15.00 -17.81
N ASN A 37 -3.38 14.12 -18.74
CA ASN A 37 -2.11 14.14 -19.47
C ASN A 37 -0.84 14.35 -18.62
N GLY A 38 -0.73 13.67 -17.48
CA GLY A 38 0.45 13.78 -16.64
C GLY A 38 0.61 15.11 -15.93
N GLY A 39 -0.44 15.94 -15.93
CA GLY A 39 -0.46 17.20 -15.21
C GLY A 39 -0.58 17.03 -13.70
N ASN A 40 -0.33 18.11 -12.96
CA ASN A 40 -0.56 18.15 -11.54
C ASN A 40 -2.05 18.19 -11.23
N PHE A 41 -2.46 17.51 -10.17
CA PHE A 41 -3.83 17.57 -9.68
C PHE A 41 -4.18 19.01 -9.26
N LYS A 42 -5.32 19.50 -9.74
CA LYS A 42 -5.85 20.81 -9.35
C LYS A 42 -7.09 20.65 -8.50
N ILE A 43 -7.10 21.29 -7.33
CA ILE A 43 -8.26 21.32 -6.46
C ILE A 43 -9.32 22.25 -7.11
N ARG A 44 -10.55 21.75 -7.22
CA ARG A 44 -11.68 22.49 -7.76
C ARG A 44 -12.80 22.55 -6.73
N ASP A 45 -13.83 23.34 -6.97
CA ASP A 45 -14.94 23.55 -6.03
C ASP A 45 -15.66 22.26 -5.63
N HIS A 46 -15.72 21.26 -6.53
CA HIS A 46 -16.36 19.97 -6.28
C HIS A 46 -15.41 18.87 -5.86
N THR A 47 -14.13 19.16 -5.64
CA THR A 47 -13.19 18.15 -5.13
C THR A 47 -13.59 17.73 -3.72
N PRO A 48 -13.81 16.43 -3.46
CA PRO A 48 -14.16 15.98 -2.12
C PRO A 48 -13.09 16.37 -1.11
N ARG A 49 -13.51 16.90 0.02
CA ARG A 49 -12.59 17.34 1.09
C ARG A 49 -13.19 17.11 2.45
N ILE A 50 -12.31 16.96 3.42
CA ILE A 50 -12.69 16.81 4.83
C ILE A 50 -11.61 17.49 5.69
N PRO A 51 -11.95 18.07 6.85
CA PRO A 51 -10.92 18.62 7.72
C PRO A 51 -9.90 17.56 8.14
N CYS A 52 -8.61 17.89 8.13
CA CYS A 52 -7.53 16.96 8.50
C CYS A 52 -7.77 16.33 9.87
N LYS A 53 -8.27 17.09 10.83
CA LYS A 53 -8.54 16.60 12.19
C LYS A 53 -9.56 15.46 12.24
N VAL A 54 -10.50 15.40 11.30
CA VAL A 54 -11.50 14.33 11.24
C VAL A 54 -10.85 12.99 10.89
N LEU A 55 -9.80 13.02 10.06
CA LEU A 55 -9.03 11.83 9.69
C LEU A 55 -7.81 11.60 10.60
N GLY A 56 -7.55 12.49 11.53
CA GLY A 56 -6.36 12.40 12.37
C GLY A 56 -5.06 12.64 11.61
N LEU A 57 -5.12 13.38 10.51
CA LEU A 57 -3.95 13.65 9.67
C LEU A 57 -3.23 14.93 10.09
N ASN A 58 -1.90 14.94 9.95
CA ASN A 58 -1.08 16.09 10.24
C ASN A 58 -1.19 17.10 9.07
N PRO A 59 -1.67 18.35 9.33
CA PRO A 59 -1.81 19.35 8.27
C PRO A 59 -0.47 19.83 7.71
N ASN A 60 0.64 19.55 8.37
CA ASN A 60 1.99 19.89 7.88
C ASN A 60 2.53 18.89 6.86
N THR A 61 1.93 17.71 6.74
CA THR A 61 2.27 16.73 5.72
C THR A 61 1.48 17.05 4.46
N ARG A 62 2.18 17.29 3.35
CA ARG A 62 1.54 17.77 2.11
C ARG A 62 0.70 16.73 1.37
N LYS A 63 1.06 15.46 1.51
CA LYS A 63 0.43 14.38 0.74
C LYS A 63 0.43 13.08 1.54
N TYR A 64 -0.64 12.31 1.39
CA TYR A 64 -0.76 10.95 1.94
C TYR A 64 -1.22 10.00 0.83
N SER A 65 -0.81 8.74 0.92
CA SER A 65 -1.37 7.66 0.12
C SER A 65 -2.48 6.98 0.94
N ILE A 66 -3.68 6.84 0.37
CA ILE A 66 -4.79 6.17 1.05
C ILE A 66 -4.43 4.72 1.33
N ALA A 67 -3.81 4.02 0.37
CA ALA A 67 -3.36 2.64 0.55
C ALA A 67 -2.40 2.52 1.74
N SER A 68 -1.46 3.45 1.88
CA SER A 68 -0.53 3.45 3.01
C SER A 68 -1.23 3.65 4.35
N LEU A 69 -2.19 4.55 4.42
CA LEU A 69 -2.96 4.79 5.64
C LEU A 69 -3.81 3.58 6.04
N LEU A 70 -4.32 2.83 5.06
CA LEU A 70 -5.12 1.62 5.28
C LEU A 70 -4.27 0.37 5.49
N GLY A 71 -2.96 0.45 5.26
CA GLY A 71 -2.09 -0.71 5.30
C GLY A 71 -2.22 -1.62 4.08
N ILE A 72 -2.79 -1.13 2.99
CA ILE A 72 -2.91 -1.88 1.74
C ILE A 72 -1.58 -1.83 1.00
N VAL A 73 -1.09 -2.98 0.56
CA VAL A 73 0.12 -3.06 -0.25
C VAL A 73 -0.26 -3.03 -1.73
N GLU A 74 0.28 -2.06 -2.47
CA GLU A 74 0.13 -2.01 -3.92
C GLU A 74 1.26 -2.83 -4.56
N TRP A 75 1.05 -4.14 -4.69
CA TRP A 75 2.08 -5.08 -5.12
C TRP A 75 2.66 -4.77 -6.50
N GLU A 76 1.90 -4.10 -7.36
CA GLU A 76 2.36 -3.69 -8.68
C GLU A 76 3.51 -2.68 -8.61
N LYS A 77 3.62 -1.97 -7.50
CA LYS A 77 4.64 -0.94 -7.27
C LYS A 77 5.80 -1.42 -6.40
N VAL A 78 5.72 -2.64 -5.89
CA VAL A 78 6.77 -3.19 -5.02
C VAL A 78 7.96 -3.63 -5.87
N PRO A 79 9.18 -3.14 -5.59
CA PRO A 79 10.37 -3.54 -6.35
C PRO A 79 10.73 -5.01 -6.12
N VAL A 80 11.34 -5.63 -7.14
CA VAL A 80 11.92 -6.96 -7.02
C VAL A 80 12.98 -6.96 -5.90
N ASP A 81 13.10 -8.06 -5.20
CA ASP A 81 14.01 -8.24 -4.05
C ASP A 81 13.61 -7.49 -2.77
N THR A 82 12.40 -6.95 -2.72
CA THR A 82 11.89 -6.37 -1.46
C THR A 82 11.68 -7.48 -0.43
N PRO A 83 12.22 -7.34 0.80
CA PRO A 83 12.01 -8.32 1.85
C PRO A 83 10.53 -8.44 2.23
N VAL A 84 10.04 -9.67 2.32
CA VAL A 84 8.66 -9.97 2.70
C VAL A 84 8.63 -11.07 3.76
N ILE A 85 7.53 -11.12 4.50
CA ILE A 85 7.27 -12.18 5.47
C ILE A 85 6.02 -12.92 5.03
N VAL A 86 6.15 -14.22 4.83
CA VAL A 86 5.03 -15.09 4.47
C VAL A 86 4.51 -15.75 5.73
N LYS A 87 3.23 -15.55 6.03
CA LYS A 87 2.59 -16.17 7.18
C LYS A 87 2.38 -17.66 6.92
N ALA A 88 2.82 -18.50 7.87
CA ALA A 88 2.59 -19.93 7.79
C ALA A 88 1.33 -20.29 8.59
N ALA A 89 0.49 -21.16 8.03
CA ALA A 89 -0.67 -21.70 8.75
C ALA A 89 -0.20 -22.58 9.93
N PHE A 90 0.91 -23.28 9.74
CA PHE A 90 1.54 -24.11 10.75
C PHE A 90 3.05 -23.88 10.72
N GLY A 91 3.66 -23.69 11.89
CA GLY A 91 5.09 -23.46 12.01
C GLY A 91 5.48 -21.99 12.00
N LYS A 92 6.74 -21.73 11.64
CA LYS A 92 7.29 -20.37 11.63
C LYS A 92 7.01 -19.66 10.33
N ASN A 93 6.79 -18.33 10.42
CA ASN A 93 6.75 -17.49 9.23
C ASN A 93 8.06 -17.55 8.47
N ARG A 94 7.99 -17.39 7.15
CA ARG A 94 9.17 -17.43 6.29
C ARG A 94 9.57 -16.02 5.87
N ASN A 95 10.87 -15.75 5.91
CA ASN A 95 11.45 -14.50 5.40
C ASN A 95 11.94 -14.78 3.97
N LEU A 96 11.29 -14.15 2.99
CA LEU A 96 11.59 -14.33 1.58
C LEU A 96 11.76 -12.97 0.89
N TYR A 97 12.07 -13.00 -0.39
CA TYR A 97 12.21 -11.79 -1.20
C TYR A 97 11.22 -11.83 -2.35
N PHE A 98 10.57 -10.69 -2.56
CA PHE A 98 9.53 -10.52 -3.57
C PHE A 98 10.10 -10.64 -4.98
N ALA A 99 9.44 -11.42 -5.85
CA ALA A 99 9.79 -11.54 -7.25
C ALA A 99 8.79 -10.82 -8.16
N GLU A 100 7.52 -11.22 -8.11
CA GLU A 100 6.47 -10.59 -8.93
C GLU A 100 5.08 -10.79 -8.32
N HIS A 101 4.14 -9.98 -8.77
CA HIS A 101 2.72 -10.11 -8.48
C HIS A 101 1.99 -10.50 -9.76
N LYS A 102 1.31 -11.64 -9.75
CA LYS A 102 0.63 -12.15 -10.94
C LYS A 102 -0.64 -12.92 -10.57
N ASN A 103 -1.74 -12.59 -11.24
CA ASN A 103 -3.03 -13.26 -11.07
C ASN A 103 -3.53 -13.33 -9.61
N GLY A 104 -3.26 -12.29 -8.83
CA GLY A 104 -3.68 -12.23 -7.42
C GLY A 104 -2.78 -12.99 -6.45
N PHE A 105 -1.67 -13.54 -6.93
CA PHE A 105 -0.69 -14.25 -6.11
C PHE A 105 0.64 -13.50 -6.05
N ILE A 106 1.29 -13.61 -4.90
CA ILE A 106 2.64 -13.06 -4.71
C ILE A 106 3.64 -14.17 -4.96
N HIS A 107 4.54 -13.95 -5.92
CA HIS A 107 5.62 -14.86 -6.24
C HIS A 107 6.88 -14.41 -5.51
N CYS A 108 7.51 -15.32 -4.78
CA CYS A 108 8.74 -15.07 -4.05
C CYS A 108 9.84 -16.01 -4.57
N PHE A 109 11.08 -15.57 -4.48
CA PHE A 109 12.22 -16.46 -4.79
C PHE A 109 12.29 -17.58 -3.76
N THR A 110 12.65 -18.77 -4.20
CA THR A 110 12.72 -19.96 -3.32
C THR A 110 13.91 -19.88 -2.36
N ASN A 111 13.76 -20.52 -1.20
CA ASN A 111 14.86 -20.70 -0.23
C ASN A 111 15.54 -19.42 0.27
N GLY A 112 14.84 -18.29 0.31
CA GLY A 112 15.41 -17.03 0.76
C GLY A 112 16.41 -16.42 -0.22
N GLN A 113 16.38 -16.85 -1.48
CA GLN A 113 17.23 -16.31 -2.53
C GLN A 113 16.68 -14.98 -3.06
N THR A 114 17.52 -14.24 -3.77
CA THR A 114 17.17 -12.98 -4.44
C THR A 114 17.33 -13.15 -5.94
N SER A 115 17.02 -12.11 -6.71
CA SER A 115 17.23 -12.10 -8.16
C SER A 115 18.72 -12.30 -8.54
N TRP A 116 19.63 -11.97 -7.61
CA TRP A 116 21.07 -12.07 -7.80
C TRP A 116 21.66 -13.42 -7.38
N SER A 117 21.03 -14.09 -6.40
CA SER A 117 21.56 -15.33 -5.80
C SER A 117 20.79 -16.58 -6.19
N ARG A 118 19.74 -16.45 -6.98
CA ARG A 118 18.88 -17.60 -7.34
C ARG A 118 19.63 -18.62 -8.20
N GLU A 119 19.49 -19.88 -7.81
CA GLU A 119 20.11 -21.01 -8.53
C GLU A 119 19.13 -21.64 -9.53
N ASP A 120 17.83 -21.51 -9.30
CA ASP A 120 16.79 -22.03 -10.17
C ASP A 120 15.85 -20.90 -10.64
N LYS A 121 14.96 -21.21 -11.58
CA LYS A 121 13.99 -20.25 -12.10
C LYS A 121 12.59 -20.49 -11.52
N GLN A 122 12.51 -21.14 -10.38
CA GLN A 122 11.24 -21.42 -9.72
C GLN A 122 10.86 -20.31 -8.75
N TYR A 123 9.56 -20.18 -8.52
CA TYR A 123 9.00 -19.26 -7.53
C TYR A 123 8.06 -20.04 -6.61
N TRP A 124 8.00 -19.60 -5.37
CA TRP A 124 6.94 -20.01 -4.46
C TRP A 124 5.83 -18.99 -4.55
N CYS A 125 4.57 -19.44 -4.71
CA CYS A 125 3.40 -18.61 -4.88
C CYS A 125 2.54 -18.61 -3.63
N TYR A 126 2.11 -17.43 -3.19
CA TYR A 126 1.29 -17.27 -2.00
C TYR A 126 0.13 -16.32 -2.26
N PRO A 127 -1.05 -16.54 -1.63
CA PRO A 127 -2.13 -15.54 -1.67
C PRO A 127 -1.68 -14.22 -1.07
N LYS A 128 -2.20 -13.11 -1.58
CA LYS A 128 -1.86 -11.77 -1.07
C LYS A 128 -2.05 -11.62 0.43
N CYS A 129 -3.10 -12.24 0.99
CA CYS A 129 -3.42 -12.11 2.40
C CYS A 129 -2.38 -12.75 3.34
N ASP A 130 -1.54 -13.63 2.81
CA ASP A 130 -0.52 -14.34 3.59
C ASP A 130 0.86 -13.67 3.53
N VAL A 131 1.01 -12.59 2.77
CA VAL A 131 2.31 -11.94 2.56
C VAL A 131 2.28 -10.50 3.08
N LEU A 132 3.29 -10.15 3.89
CA LEU A 132 3.48 -8.82 4.44
C LEU A 132 4.83 -8.27 4.00
N LEU A 133 4.92 -6.94 3.84
CA LEU A 133 6.22 -6.29 3.70
C LEU A 133 6.96 -6.39 5.04
N ALA A 134 8.22 -6.82 5.03
CA ALA A 134 9.00 -6.98 6.25
C ALA A 134 9.11 -5.69 7.05
N GLU A 135 9.25 -4.56 6.38
CA GLU A 135 9.30 -3.23 6.99
C GLU A 135 8.03 -2.93 7.81
N ARG A 136 6.85 -3.26 7.29
CA ARG A 136 5.58 -3.03 7.99
C ARG A 136 5.37 -3.98 9.16
N ALA A 137 5.82 -5.23 9.03
CA ALA A 137 5.71 -6.21 10.10
C ALA A 137 6.49 -5.78 11.34
N LEU A 138 7.67 -5.15 11.16
CA LEU A 138 8.46 -4.61 12.26
C LEU A 138 7.74 -3.45 12.97
N ASN A 139 7.01 -2.64 12.24
CA ASN A 139 6.25 -1.52 12.79
C ASN A 139 4.99 -1.97 13.52
N GLU A 140 4.42 -3.11 13.17
CA GLU A 140 3.22 -3.66 13.82
C GLU A 140 3.52 -4.39 15.13
N CYS A 141 4.78 -4.71 15.39
CA CYS A 141 5.19 -5.43 16.60
C CYS A 141 5.39 -4.54 17.85
N ASP A 142 5.21 -3.26 17.70
CA ASP A 142 5.37 -2.30 18.82
C ASP A 142 4.10 -2.19 19.69
#